data_5cc69b7c8b62e5e0cf78d38911393adc
#
_entry.id   5cc69b7c8b62e5e0cf78d38911393adc
#
_cell.length_a   1.000
_cell.length_b   1.000
_cell.length_c   1.000
_cell.angle_alpha   90.00
_cell.angle_beta   90.00
_cell.angle_gamma   90.00
#
_symmetry.space_group_name_H-M   'P 1'
#
loop_
_entity.id
_entity.type
_entity.pdbx_description
1 polymer ?
#
loop_
_entity_poly.entity_id
_entity_poly.type
_entity_poly.pdbx_seq_one_letter_code
_entity_poly.pdbx_strand_id
1 'polypeptide(L)' 'MTEPKHPLVAMMVNRLDRALREEFEERAGILEYEAAMLRDHAECLALLEVIWRHPDALK' A
#
# COMPACT_ATOMS: atom_id res chain seq x y z
N MET A 1 -9.39 2.74 -10.18
CA MET A 1 -8.35 2.62 -9.16
C MET A 1 -7.06 3.28 -9.62
N THR A 2 -6.47 4.12 -8.79
CA THR A 2 -5.27 4.87 -9.17
C THR A 2 -4.02 4.06 -8.86
N GLU A 3 -3.07 4.05 -9.77
CA GLU A 3 -1.80 3.40 -9.49
C GLU A 3 -1.00 4.21 -8.47
N PRO A 4 -0.18 3.54 -7.64
CA PRO A 4 0.70 4.26 -6.73
C PRO A 4 1.61 5.22 -7.49
N LYS A 5 1.87 6.37 -6.89
CA LYS A 5 2.66 7.41 -7.54
C LYS A 5 4.13 7.07 -7.63
N HIS A 6 4.67 6.42 -6.61
CA HIS A 6 6.09 6.09 -6.59
C HIS A 6 6.33 4.78 -7.33
N PRO A 7 7.28 4.76 -8.29
CA PRO A 7 7.51 3.55 -9.11
C PRO A 7 7.86 2.30 -8.29
N LEU A 8 8.63 2.46 -7.22
CA LEU A 8 8.98 1.30 -6.38
C LEU A 8 7.77 0.75 -5.66
N VAL A 9 6.91 1.64 -5.16
CA VAL A 9 5.67 1.21 -4.50
C VAL A 9 4.78 0.48 -5.50
N ALA A 10 4.64 1.03 -6.70
CA ALA A 10 3.83 0.39 -7.74
C ALA A 10 4.35 -1.00 -8.08
N MET A 11 5.67 -1.14 -8.20
CA MET A 11 6.28 -2.42 -8.51
C MET A 11 6.01 -3.45 -7.42
N MET A 12 6.13 -3.04 -6.16
CA MET A 12 5.91 -3.94 -5.04
C MET A 12 4.45 -4.30 -4.88
N VAL A 13 3.56 -3.33 -5.07
CA VAL A 13 2.12 -3.57 -5.00
C VAL A 13 1.67 -4.58 -6.07
N ASN A 14 2.29 -4.52 -7.24
CA ASN A 14 1.97 -5.46 -8.31
C ASN A 14 2.36 -6.90 -7.97
N ARG A 15 3.21 -7.10 -6.99
CA ARG A 15 3.59 -8.44 -6.53
C ARG A 15 2.64 -8.99 -5.47
N LEU A 16 1.79 -8.15 -4.91
CA LEU A 16 0.82 -8.58 -3.92
C LEU A 16 -0.32 -9.32 -4.61
N ASP A 17 -0.89 -10.33 -3.93
CA ASP A 17 -2.08 -10.95 -4.46
C ASP A 17 -3.27 -9.99 -4.29
N ARG A 18 -4.43 -10.39 -4.82
CA ARG A 18 -5.59 -9.50 -4.83
C ARG A 18 -6.01 -9.07 -3.43
N ALA A 19 -6.06 -10.01 -2.49
CA ALA A 19 -6.50 -9.70 -1.13
C ALA A 19 -5.57 -8.70 -0.45
N LEU A 20 -4.26 -8.91 -0.59
CA LEU A 20 -3.28 -8.01 0.01
C LEU A 20 -3.26 -6.65 -0.68
N ARG A 21 -3.51 -6.63 -1.99
CA ARG A 21 -3.60 -5.37 -2.72
C ARG A 21 -4.81 -4.56 -2.24
N GLU A 22 -5.93 -5.22 -2.01
CA GLU A 22 -7.12 -4.54 -1.49
C GLU A 22 -6.87 -4.00 -0.09
N GLU A 23 -6.18 -4.76 0.75
CA GLU A 23 -5.81 -4.31 2.09
C GLU A 23 -4.90 -3.08 2.01
N PHE A 24 -3.93 -3.09 1.10
CA PHE A 24 -3.07 -1.95 0.86
C PHE A 24 -3.87 -0.70 0.46
N GLU A 25 -4.77 -0.85 -0.50
CA GLU A 25 -5.58 0.27 -0.99
C GLU A 25 -6.45 0.84 0.11
N GLU A 26 -7.09 0.00 0.89
CA GLU A 26 -7.93 0.44 1.99
C GLU A 26 -7.11 1.19 3.03
N ARG A 27 -5.96 0.64 3.40
CA ARG A 27 -5.12 1.28 4.41
C ARG A 27 -4.56 2.60 3.93
N ALA A 28 -4.14 2.68 2.66
CA ALA A 28 -3.64 3.93 2.09
C ALA A 28 -4.73 5.00 2.11
N GLY A 29 -5.96 4.62 1.78
CA GLY A 29 -7.08 5.55 1.83
C GLY A 29 -7.34 6.07 3.23
N ILE A 30 -7.31 5.20 4.23
CA ILE A 30 -7.51 5.60 5.62
C ILE A 30 -6.42 6.59 6.06
N LEU A 31 -5.17 6.30 5.75
CA LEU A 31 -4.07 7.18 6.13
C LEU A 31 -4.17 8.54 5.43
N GLU A 32 -4.59 8.54 4.18
CA GLU A 32 -4.75 9.78 3.44
C GLU A 32 -5.86 10.66 4.04
N TYR A 33 -7.01 10.07 4.33
CA TYR A 33 -8.17 10.85 4.78
C TYR A 33 -8.21 11.11 6.28
N GLU A 34 -7.89 10.10 7.09
CA GLU A 34 -8.01 10.26 8.53
C GLU A 34 -6.76 10.84 9.17
N ALA A 35 -5.58 10.47 8.67
CA ALA A 35 -4.33 10.99 9.20
C ALA A 35 -3.83 12.20 8.40
N ALA A 36 -4.56 12.61 7.38
CA ALA A 36 -4.22 13.75 6.53
C ALA A 36 -2.82 13.63 5.90
N MET A 37 -2.41 12.41 5.61
CA MET A 37 -1.09 12.17 5.00
C MET A 37 -1.14 12.44 3.50
N LEU A 38 -0.03 12.92 2.97
CA LEU A 38 0.13 13.01 1.52
C LEU A 38 0.01 11.61 0.94
N ARG A 39 -0.56 11.51 -0.27
CA ARG A 39 -0.82 10.21 -0.88
C ARG A 39 0.43 9.34 -0.99
N ASP A 40 1.57 9.93 -1.36
CA ASP A 40 2.82 9.18 -1.45
C ASP A 40 3.22 8.56 -0.12
N HIS A 41 3.11 9.33 0.95
CA HIS A 41 3.44 8.84 2.28
C HIS A 41 2.45 7.78 2.74
N ALA A 42 1.17 8.01 2.46
CA ALA A 42 0.13 7.05 2.83
C ALA A 42 0.37 5.71 2.14
N GLU A 43 0.73 5.74 0.88
CA GLU A 43 1.00 4.51 0.13
C GLU A 43 2.24 3.78 0.64
N CYS A 44 3.31 4.52 0.93
CA CYS A 44 4.51 3.91 1.48
C CYS A 44 4.24 3.24 2.83
N LEU A 45 3.54 3.96 3.71
CA LEU A 45 3.25 3.40 5.03
C LEU A 45 2.29 2.23 4.93
N ALA A 46 1.27 2.33 4.10
CA ALA A 46 0.33 1.24 3.90
C ALA A 46 1.03 -0.03 3.40
N LEU A 47 1.96 0.14 2.47
CA LEU A 47 2.72 -1.00 1.96
C LEU A 47 3.57 -1.64 3.05
N LEU A 48 4.24 -0.82 3.86
CA LEU A 48 5.04 -1.33 4.97
C LEU A 48 4.18 -2.07 5.98
N GLU A 49 2.97 -1.58 6.26
CA GLU A 49 2.07 -2.25 7.18
C GLU A 49 1.59 -3.58 6.64
N VAL A 50 1.29 -3.65 5.34
CA VAL A 50 0.88 -4.91 4.72
C VAL A 50 2.01 -5.94 4.81
N ILE A 51 3.23 -5.53 4.48
CA ILE A 51 4.39 -6.42 4.54
C ILE A 51 4.65 -6.86 5.98
N TRP A 52 4.50 -5.96 6.92
CA TRP A 52 4.69 -6.28 8.33
C TRP A 52 3.73 -7.37 8.81
N ARG A 53 2.47 -7.28 8.37
CA ARG A 53 1.45 -8.26 8.74
C ARG A 53 1.59 -9.57 7.98
N HIS A 54 2.16 -9.50 6.78
CA HIS A 54 2.26 -10.65 5.89
C HIS A 54 3.68 -10.76 5.36
N PRO A 55 4.63 -11.27 6.19
CA PRO A 55 6.04 -11.29 5.79
C PRO A 55 6.31 -12.05 4.48
N ASP A 56 5.39 -12.93 4.09
CA ASP A 56 5.52 -13.71 2.86
C ASP A 56 4.90 -13.04 1.64
N ALA A 57 4.40 -11.81 1.81
CA ALA A 57 3.63 -11.15 0.75
C ALA A 57 4.43 -10.92 -0.54
N LEU A 58 5.73 -10.77 -0.44
CA LEU A 58 6.60 -10.47 -1.58
C LEU A 58 7.42 -11.67 -2.07
N LYS A 59 7.05 -12.85 -1.70
CA LYS A 59 7.75 -14.04 -2.17
C LYS A 59 7.47 -14.33 -3.63
#